data_25cd8224176f880c52d5b1b5465c155b
#
_entry.id   25cd8224176f880c52d5b1b5465c155b
#
_cell.length_a   1.000
_cell.length_b   1.000
_cell.length_c   1.000
_cell.angle_alpha   90.00
_cell.angle_beta   90.00
_cell.angle_gamma   90.00
#
_symmetry.space_group_name_H-M   'P 1'
#
loop_
_entity.id
_entity.type
_entity.pdbx_description
1 polymer ?
#
loop_
_entity_poly.entity_id
_entity_poly.type
_entity_poly.pdbx_seq_one_letter_code
_entity_poly.pdbx_strand_id
1 'polypeptide(L)'
;MNCISYILYKGKFCFLLLISVFCTSAAVAQDIDALLDTLDMTLAEGHRYVDVRRSEIALLKTELERAATDEERYSLAGRLREKYNSFDIDSALYFANEKMRIARRIGNISYINDARMNLAEMSGIQGMYKEALDYIGSVDKARLDIYQIEYYYHVYRMVYGFMADNCSNPAEKRIYEKLTDNYRDSILMVNPPESFNHIIVQADKNNVRGDFDTVITALEAARSRFTDIHQRALIDCTIAVAYAGKGDRENEKRYLILSAIGDLKSGTREYTSLRKLAVMLYDDGDIDRAYAYMTRCMDDAAACNSLWRIYEVQKMFPIINKAYHHKLDRQKRIIVCSFVFIILLMFFLVAAIFVIKRQMRRAQDARKLAQRANVRLKELNRELSESSRIKEEYIAHYIDQCSLYIEKMDKYRKHLQKVAAKGGVKVLIEEIRTSSLIDSELKEFYAHFDESFLKLFPNFVDDFNSLLSPECRVHLKPGEKLNTELRIFALMRLGISSSTKIAGFLRYSVTTIYNYKVKFRNAALGGREAFDDAVMRIGRCDDNDVV
;
A
#
# COMPACT_ATOMS: atom_id res chain seq x y z
N MET A 1 36.47 34.26 -18.47
CA MET A 1 36.49 32.82 -18.08
C MET A 1 35.76 32.49 -16.78
N ASN A 2 35.13 33.47 -16.10
CA ASN A 2 34.55 33.25 -14.75
C ASN A 2 33.03 32.98 -14.67
N CYS A 3 32.27 33.16 -15.75
CA CYS A 3 30.79 32.98 -15.69
C CYS A 3 30.37 31.53 -15.88
N ILE A 4 31.04 30.77 -16.74
CA ILE A 4 30.76 29.36 -17.02
C ILE A 4 31.10 28.45 -15.82
N SER A 5 32.21 28.77 -15.14
CA SER A 5 32.62 28.05 -13.91
C SER A 5 31.65 28.26 -12.76
N TYR A 6 31.03 29.42 -12.64
CA TYR A 6 30.05 29.75 -11.61
C TYR A 6 28.68 29.05 -11.85
N ILE A 7 28.27 28.94 -13.10
CA ILE A 7 27.05 28.24 -13.50
C ILE A 7 27.20 26.72 -13.30
N LEU A 8 28.37 26.16 -13.64
CA LEU A 8 28.67 24.74 -13.41
C LEU A 8 28.78 24.40 -11.91
N TYR A 9 29.27 25.31 -11.08
CA TYR A 9 29.33 25.13 -9.62
C TYR A 9 27.95 25.17 -8.98
N LYS A 10 27.09 26.12 -9.37
CA LYS A 10 25.68 26.14 -8.93
C LYS A 10 24.89 24.94 -9.42
N GLY A 11 25.10 24.48 -10.65
CA GLY A 11 24.43 23.27 -11.18
C GLY A 11 24.83 22.01 -10.41
N LYS A 12 26.11 21.83 -10.06
CA LYS A 12 26.59 20.72 -9.21
C LYS A 12 26.04 20.80 -7.78
N PHE A 13 25.94 22.01 -7.21
CA PHE A 13 25.39 22.20 -5.87
C PHE A 13 23.89 21.90 -5.82
N CYS A 14 23.11 22.36 -6.80
CA CYS A 14 21.68 21.99 -6.92
C CYS A 14 21.47 20.49 -7.17
N PHE A 15 22.34 19.85 -7.95
CA PHE A 15 22.28 18.42 -8.21
C PHE A 15 22.61 17.58 -6.96
N LEU A 16 23.63 18.00 -6.19
CA LEU A 16 23.98 17.38 -4.91
C LEU A 16 22.89 17.59 -3.85
N LEU A 17 22.23 18.76 -3.82
CA LEU A 17 21.09 19.03 -2.96
C LEU A 17 19.87 18.17 -3.35
N LEU A 18 19.59 18.01 -4.64
CA LEU A 18 18.55 17.11 -5.14
C LEU A 18 18.83 15.65 -4.79
N ILE A 19 20.06 15.17 -4.95
CA ILE A 19 20.46 13.81 -4.54
C ILE A 19 20.35 13.63 -3.04
N SER A 20 20.75 14.60 -2.22
CA SER A 20 20.64 14.50 -0.76
C SER A 20 19.18 14.47 -0.30
N VAL A 21 18.30 15.27 -0.89
CA VAL A 21 16.85 15.24 -0.62
C VAL A 21 16.23 13.90 -1.07
N PHE A 22 16.66 13.35 -2.22
CA PHE A 22 16.21 12.03 -2.70
C PHE A 22 16.68 10.88 -1.80
N CYS A 23 17.93 10.93 -1.34
CA CYS A 23 18.48 9.91 -0.43
C CYS A 23 17.84 9.99 0.97
N THR A 24 17.52 11.17 1.49
CA THR A 24 16.84 11.31 2.78
C THR A 24 15.38 10.86 2.69
N SER A 25 14.65 11.20 1.64
CA SER A 25 13.28 10.74 1.46
C SER A 25 13.19 9.22 1.25
N ALA A 26 14.15 8.61 0.56
CA ALA A 26 14.21 7.15 0.41
C ALA A 26 14.53 6.43 1.73
N ALA A 27 15.43 7.00 2.56
CA ALA A 27 15.76 6.42 3.86
C ALA A 27 14.60 6.53 4.87
N VAL A 28 13.87 7.64 4.88
CA VAL A 28 12.69 7.83 5.75
C VAL A 28 11.53 6.94 5.29
N ALA A 29 11.31 6.81 3.99
CA ALA A 29 10.31 5.90 3.44
C ALA A 29 10.60 4.44 3.83
N GLN A 30 11.85 4.01 3.76
CA GLN A 30 12.29 2.67 4.18
C GLN A 30 12.08 2.43 5.69
N ASP A 31 12.23 3.46 6.52
CA ASP A 31 11.98 3.40 7.96
C ASP A 31 10.47 3.26 8.27
N ILE A 32 9.59 3.97 7.57
CA ILE A 32 8.13 3.87 7.74
C ILE A 32 7.62 2.49 7.35
N ASP A 33 8.15 1.88 6.28
CA ASP A 33 7.75 0.55 5.87
C ASP A 33 8.16 -0.52 6.88
N ALA A 34 9.37 -0.43 7.42
CA ALA A 34 9.82 -1.31 8.48
C ALA A 34 8.95 -1.17 9.74
N LEU A 35 8.47 0.04 10.04
CA LEU A 35 7.53 0.28 11.13
C LEU A 35 6.14 -0.29 10.83
N LEU A 36 5.64 -0.17 9.60
CA LEU A 36 4.38 -0.79 9.18
C LEU A 36 4.46 -2.32 9.24
N ASP A 37 5.56 -2.91 8.81
CA ASP A 37 5.78 -4.36 8.94
C ASP A 37 5.80 -4.79 10.41
N THR A 38 6.42 -3.98 11.29
CA THR A 38 6.41 -4.22 12.74
C THR A 38 4.99 -4.14 13.31
N LEU A 39 4.19 -3.19 12.83
CA LEU A 39 2.78 -3.07 13.22
C LEU A 39 1.96 -4.26 12.73
N ASP A 40 2.16 -4.71 11.48
CA ASP A 40 1.49 -5.90 10.93
C ASP A 40 1.81 -7.16 11.76
N MET A 41 3.07 -7.34 12.15
CA MET A 41 3.48 -8.42 13.06
C MET A 41 2.81 -8.29 14.43
N THR A 42 2.78 -7.08 15.00
CA THR A 42 2.16 -6.81 16.31
C THR A 42 0.65 -7.08 16.26
N LEU A 43 -0.01 -6.74 15.16
CA LEU A 43 -1.44 -7.05 14.92
C LEU A 43 -1.70 -8.56 14.85
N ALA A 44 -0.84 -9.29 14.14
CA ALA A 44 -0.94 -10.75 14.05
C ALA A 44 -0.78 -11.43 15.41
N GLU A 45 0.08 -10.88 16.28
CA GLU A 45 0.28 -11.33 17.66
C GLU A 45 -0.76 -10.76 18.66
N GLY A 46 -1.69 -9.95 18.21
CA GLY A 46 -2.62 -9.19 19.06
C GLY A 46 -3.40 -10.05 20.07
N HIS A 47 -3.71 -11.31 19.73
CA HIS A 47 -4.35 -12.25 20.64
C HIS A 47 -3.53 -12.50 21.90
N ARG A 48 -2.20 -12.57 21.80
CA ARG A 48 -1.28 -12.79 22.92
C ARG A 48 -1.37 -11.67 23.96
N TYR A 49 -1.43 -10.42 23.53
CA TYR A 49 -1.54 -9.27 24.43
C TYR A 49 -2.89 -9.22 25.14
N VAL A 50 -3.93 -9.58 24.41
CA VAL A 50 -5.29 -9.72 24.96
C VAL A 50 -5.34 -10.83 26.01
N ASP A 51 -4.69 -11.96 25.79
CA ASP A 51 -4.67 -13.08 26.74
C ASP A 51 -3.86 -12.76 28.00
N VAL A 52 -2.78 -11.98 27.88
CA VAL A 52 -2.08 -11.44 29.07
C VAL A 52 -3.03 -10.57 29.90
N ARG A 53 -3.76 -9.64 29.26
CA ARG A 53 -4.75 -8.79 29.95
C ARG A 53 -5.86 -9.62 30.61
N ARG A 54 -6.38 -10.65 29.93
CA ARG A 54 -7.37 -11.56 30.50
C ARG A 54 -6.85 -12.31 31.72
N SER A 55 -5.60 -12.75 31.68
CA SER A 55 -4.95 -13.43 32.81
C SER A 55 -4.77 -12.51 34.02
N GLU A 56 -4.36 -11.24 33.80
CA GLU A 56 -4.29 -10.23 34.86
C GLU A 56 -5.66 -9.99 35.51
N ILE A 57 -6.71 -9.86 34.68
CA ILE A 57 -8.09 -9.67 35.16
C ILE A 57 -8.56 -10.90 35.95
N ALA A 58 -8.27 -12.12 35.47
CA ALA A 58 -8.64 -13.35 36.17
C ALA A 58 -7.97 -13.44 37.55
N LEU A 59 -6.69 -13.06 37.64
CA LEU A 59 -5.97 -13.00 38.91
C LEU A 59 -6.63 -12.02 39.87
N LEU A 60 -6.95 -10.79 39.44
CA LEU A 60 -7.62 -9.79 40.25
C LEU A 60 -9.00 -10.22 40.72
N LYS A 61 -9.75 -10.96 39.90
CA LYS A 61 -11.05 -11.55 40.32
C LYS A 61 -10.88 -12.57 41.42
N THR A 62 -9.88 -13.44 41.31
CA THR A 62 -9.57 -14.43 42.35
C THR A 62 -9.13 -13.73 43.66
N GLU A 63 -8.35 -12.63 43.57
CA GLU A 63 -8.00 -11.81 44.74
C GLU A 63 -9.25 -11.19 45.36
N LEU A 64 -10.17 -10.66 44.55
CA LEU A 64 -11.43 -10.06 45.01
C LEU A 64 -12.33 -11.07 45.75
N GLU A 65 -12.41 -12.31 45.27
CA GLU A 65 -13.15 -13.38 45.94
C GLU A 65 -12.57 -13.72 47.32
N ARG A 66 -11.27 -13.59 47.50
CA ARG A 66 -10.54 -13.87 48.74
C ARG A 66 -10.44 -12.69 49.69
N ALA A 67 -10.82 -11.50 49.25
CA ALA A 67 -10.69 -10.28 50.03
C ALA A 67 -11.49 -10.37 51.36
N ALA A 68 -10.80 -10.13 52.47
CA ALA A 68 -11.39 -10.25 53.80
C ALA A 68 -12.17 -8.99 54.21
N THR A 69 -11.70 -7.79 53.81
CA THR A 69 -12.29 -6.52 54.22
C THR A 69 -12.99 -5.79 53.08
N ASP A 70 -13.85 -4.87 53.41
CA ASP A 70 -14.51 -4.01 52.41
C ASP A 70 -13.55 -3.01 51.78
N GLU A 71 -12.49 -2.59 52.45
CA GLU A 71 -11.43 -1.74 51.94
C GLU A 71 -10.61 -2.48 50.86
N GLU A 72 -10.25 -3.74 51.10
CA GLU A 72 -9.58 -4.60 50.11
C GLU A 72 -10.49 -4.79 48.90
N ARG A 73 -11.77 -5.11 49.09
CA ARG A 73 -12.75 -5.26 48.01
C ARG A 73 -12.88 -3.99 47.19
N TYR A 74 -12.93 -2.83 47.88
CA TYR A 74 -13.00 -1.52 47.23
C TYR A 74 -11.78 -1.25 46.35
N SER A 75 -10.58 -1.51 46.86
CA SER A 75 -9.33 -1.37 46.11
C SER A 75 -9.29 -2.29 44.89
N LEU A 76 -9.61 -3.57 45.07
CA LEU A 76 -9.60 -4.56 43.99
C LEU A 76 -10.67 -4.28 42.93
N ALA A 77 -11.87 -3.84 43.33
CA ALA A 77 -12.90 -3.39 42.40
C ALA A 77 -12.42 -2.19 41.57
N GLY A 78 -11.66 -1.27 42.19
CA GLY A 78 -11.02 -0.15 41.49
C GLY A 78 -10.00 -0.62 40.46
N ARG A 79 -9.10 -1.54 40.83
CA ARG A 79 -8.11 -2.13 39.90
C ARG A 79 -8.78 -2.92 38.76
N LEU A 80 -9.85 -3.64 39.03
CA LEU A 80 -10.63 -4.33 38.00
C LEU A 80 -11.31 -3.35 37.05
N ARG A 81 -11.96 -2.30 37.58
CA ARG A 81 -12.53 -1.23 36.75
C ARG A 81 -11.48 -0.64 35.82
N GLU A 82 -10.29 -0.33 36.34
CA GLU A 82 -9.21 0.25 35.56
C GLU A 82 -8.72 -0.70 34.47
N LYS A 83 -8.55 -1.98 34.79
CA LYS A 83 -8.17 -3.00 33.79
C LYS A 83 -9.24 -3.20 32.71
N TYR A 84 -10.51 -3.01 33.02
CA TYR A 84 -11.61 -3.11 32.08
C TYR A 84 -11.89 -1.84 31.28
N ASN A 85 -11.44 -0.67 31.72
CA ASN A 85 -11.78 0.64 31.15
C ASN A 85 -11.56 0.75 29.63
N SER A 86 -10.47 0.20 29.13
CA SER A 86 -10.16 0.15 27.69
C SER A 86 -10.28 -1.26 27.07
N PHE A 87 -10.95 -2.18 27.77
CA PHE A 87 -11.02 -3.59 27.39
C PHE A 87 -12.46 -4.11 27.25
N ASP A 88 -13.34 -3.77 28.19
CA ASP A 88 -14.76 -4.11 28.23
C ASP A 88 -15.51 -3.12 29.12
N ILE A 89 -16.22 -2.21 28.49
CA ILE A 89 -16.87 -1.06 29.18
C ILE A 89 -17.99 -1.52 30.12
N ASP A 90 -18.73 -2.57 29.79
CA ASP A 90 -19.80 -3.07 30.65
C ASP A 90 -19.25 -3.64 31.96
N SER A 91 -18.16 -4.42 31.85
CA SER A 91 -17.46 -4.89 33.04
C SER A 91 -16.84 -3.74 33.84
N ALA A 92 -16.29 -2.71 33.18
CA ALA A 92 -15.79 -1.52 33.87
C ALA A 92 -16.89 -0.80 34.65
N LEU A 93 -18.07 -0.61 34.03
CA LEU A 93 -19.24 -0.02 34.67
C LEU A 93 -19.76 -0.88 35.82
N TYR A 94 -19.79 -2.21 35.64
CA TYR A 94 -20.14 -3.13 36.72
C TYR A 94 -19.26 -2.92 37.94
N PHE A 95 -17.93 -2.90 37.77
CA PHE A 95 -17.00 -2.70 38.88
C PHE A 95 -17.01 -1.28 39.45
N ALA A 96 -17.34 -0.25 38.65
CA ALA A 96 -17.58 1.10 39.17
C ALA A 96 -18.82 1.13 40.08
N ASN A 97 -19.91 0.44 39.72
CA ASN A 97 -21.08 0.29 40.55
C ASN A 97 -20.82 -0.51 41.83
N GLU A 98 -20.07 -1.62 41.72
CA GLU A 98 -19.62 -2.41 42.87
C GLU A 98 -18.79 -1.54 43.86
N LYS A 99 -17.87 -0.78 43.29
CA LYS A 99 -17.04 0.16 44.07
C LYS A 99 -17.92 1.19 44.82
N MET A 100 -18.95 1.74 44.17
CA MET A 100 -19.93 2.63 44.79
C MET A 100 -20.71 1.92 45.90
N ARG A 101 -21.17 0.68 45.67
CA ARG A 101 -21.91 -0.13 46.66
C ARG A 101 -21.06 -0.37 47.90
N ILE A 102 -19.80 -0.71 47.72
CA ILE A 102 -18.86 -0.94 48.82
C ILE A 102 -18.55 0.37 49.55
N ALA A 103 -18.28 1.46 48.82
CA ALA A 103 -18.02 2.80 49.42
C ALA A 103 -19.17 3.29 50.34
N ARG A 104 -20.42 3.06 49.90
CA ARG A 104 -21.61 3.38 50.73
C ARG A 104 -21.70 2.51 51.97
N ARG A 105 -21.28 1.23 51.89
CA ARG A 105 -21.28 0.31 53.04
C ARG A 105 -20.21 0.70 54.06
N ILE A 106 -19.02 1.09 53.59
CA ILE A 106 -17.94 1.62 54.44
C ILE A 106 -18.36 2.98 55.07
N GLY A 107 -19.18 3.77 54.38
CA GLY A 107 -19.61 5.10 54.85
C GLY A 107 -18.54 6.20 54.72
N ASN A 108 -17.42 5.94 54.04
CA ASN A 108 -16.35 6.88 53.84
C ASN A 108 -16.63 7.81 52.67
N ILE A 109 -16.73 9.11 52.94
CA ILE A 109 -17.08 10.12 51.92
C ILE A 109 -16.03 10.24 50.80
N SER A 110 -14.74 10.05 51.12
CA SER A 110 -13.67 10.05 50.11
C SER A 110 -13.86 8.89 49.12
N TYR A 111 -14.18 7.69 49.62
CA TYR A 111 -14.48 6.53 48.76
C TYR A 111 -15.75 6.72 47.92
N ILE A 112 -16.77 7.36 48.49
CA ILE A 112 -18.00 7.68 47.77
C ILE A 112 -17.73 8.70 46.67
N ASN A 113 -16.95 9.73 46.92
CA ASN A 113 -16.56 10.73 45.93
C ASN A 113 -15.73 10.10 44.79
N ASP A 114 -14.76 9.28 45.12
CA ASP A 114 -13.95 8.55 44.12
C ASP A 114 -14.82 7.59 43.25
N ALA A 115 -15.75 6.86 43.87
CA ALA A 115 -16.67 6.01 43.12
C ALA A 115 -17.64 6.82 42.22
N ARG A 116 -18.08 8.02 42.67
CA ARG A 116 -18.87 8.95 41.83
C ARG A 116 -18.10 9.41 40.61
N MET A 117 -16.83 9.78 40.80
CA MET A 117 -15.94 10.16 39.69
C MET A 117 -15.74 9.01 38.70
N ASN A 118 -15.58 7.78 39.19
CA ASN A 118 -15.47 6.59 38.33
C ASN A 118 -16.76 6.37 37.52
N LEU A 119 -17.94 6.53 38.15
CA LEU A 119 -19.23 6.41 37.43
C LEU A 119 -19.40 7.54 36.41
N ALA A 120 -18.99 8.75 36.74
CA ALA A 120 -19.01 9.88 35.83
C ALA A 120 -18.13 9.63 34.59
N GLU A 121 -16.91 9.09 34.79
CA GLU A 121 -16.01 8.69 33.69
C GLU A 121 -16.65 7.66 32.79
N MET A 122 -17.18 6.57 33.38
CA MET A 122 -17.82 5.49 32.61
C MET A 122 -19.04 5.99 31.83
N SER A 123 -19.89 6.81 32.47
CA SER A 123 -21.05 7.42 31.80
C SER A 123 -20.65 8.32 30.66
N GLY A 124 -19.58 9.10 30.82
CA GLY A 124 -19.02 9.96 29.77
C GLY A 124 -18.52 9.18 28.56
N ILE A 125 -17.80 8.08 28.79
CA ILE A 125 -17.29 7.18 27.73
C ILE A 125 -18.45 6.50 26.97
N GLN A 126 -19.58 6.24 27.64
CA GLN A 126 -20.78 5.68 27.01
C GLN A 126 -21.66 6.73 26.30
N GLY A 127 -21.28 8.02 26.35
CA GLY A 127 -22.06 9.11 25.76
C GLY A 127 -23.24 9.58 26.61
N MET A 128 -23.38 9.09 27.85
CA MET A 128 -24.39 9.50 28.81
C MET A 128 -23.91 10.75 29.56
N TYR A 129 -23.79 11.87 28.83
CA TYR A 129 -23.15 13.08 29.34
C TYR A 129 -23.90 13.73 30.49
N LYS A 130 -25.26 13.67 30.47
CA LYS A 130 -26.05 14.21 31.55
C LYS A 130 -25.79 13.48 32.86
N GLU A 131 -25.84 12.15 32.82
CA GLU A 131 -25.55 11.27 33.95
C GLU A 131 -24.11 11.47 34.46
N ALA A 132 -23.17 11.61 33.54
CA ALA A 132 -21.76 11.88 33.87
C ALA A 132 -21.63 13.20 34.65
N LEU A 133 -22.30 14.28 34.20
CA LEU A 133 -22.30 15.58 34.85
C LEU A 133 -23.06 15.55 36.18
N ASP A 134 -24.14 14.78 36.29
CA ASP A 134 -24.87 14.60 37.54
C ASP A 134 -24.01 13.87 38.59
N TYR A 135 -23.29 12.81 38.20
CA TYR A 135 -22.37 12.11 39.10
C TYR A 135 -21.23 13.01 39.55
N ILE A 136 -20.51 13.65 38.62
CA ILE A 136 -19.35 14.47 38.98
C ILE A 136 -19.77 15.74 39.77
N GLY A 137 -20.91 16.32 39.42
CA GLY A 137 -21.49 17.47 40.12
C GLY A 137 -21.93 17.16 41.56
N SER A 138 -22.20 15.89 41.87
CA SER A 138 -22.53 15.43 43.22
C SER A 138 -21.32 15.23 44.14
N VAL A 139 -20.09 15.36 43.59
CA VAL A 139 -18.84 15.21 44.35
C VAL A 139 -18.60 16.44 45.25
N ASP A 140 -18.34 16.19 46.51
CA ASP A 140 -17.93 17.25 47.45
C ASP A 140 -16.43 17.56 47.24
N LYS A 141 -16.17 18.55 46.40
CA LYS A 141 -14.81 18.98 46.04
C LYS A 141 -13.96 19.39 47.27
N ALA A 142 -14.58 19.94 48.33
CA ALA A 142 -13.83 20.37 49.50
C ALA A 142 -13.24 19.23 50.33
N ARG A 143 -13.70 17.99 50.06
CA ARG A 143 -13.25 16.76 50.73
C ARG A 143 -12.38 15.86 49.86
N LEU A 144 -11.94 16.37 48.73
CA LEU A 144 -11.04 15.63 47.85
C LEU A 144 -9.58 15.80 48.30
N ASP A 145 -8.81 14.73 48.30
CA ASP A 145 -7.36 14.80 48.39
C ASP A 145 -6.74 15.26 47.05
N ILE A 146 -5.42 15.44 47.04
CA ILE A 146 -4.69 15.99 45.90
C ILE A 146 -4.80 15.09 44.65
N TYR A 147 -4.85 13.77 44.83
CA TYR A 147 -4.99 12.82 43.72
C TYR A 147 -6.43 12.80 43.19
N GLN A 148 -7.39 12.88 44.11
CA GLN A 148 -8.81 12.93 43.74
C GLN A 148 -9.17 14.25 43.05
N ILE A 149 -8.56 15.37 43.40
CA ILE A 149 -8.82 16.67 42.78
C ILE A 149 -8.33 16.71 41.35
N GLU A 150 -7.19 16.07 41.05
CA GLU A 150 -6.70 15.92 39.69
C GLU A 150 -7.68 15.09 38.85
N TYR A 151 -8.08 13.92 39.36
CA TYR A 151 -9.01 13.04 38.67
C TYR A 151 -10.39 13.70 38.48
N TYR A 152 -10.85 14.49 39.43
CA TYR A 152 -12.07 15.29 39.32
C TYR A 152 -12.01 16.25 38.12
N TYR A 153 -10.93 16.98 37.96
CA TYR A 153 -10.76 17.84 36.79
C TYR A 153 -10.58 17.07 35.49
N HIS A 154 -9.89 15.95 35.55
CA HIS A 154 -9.73 15.08 34.38
C HIS A 154 -11.08 14.58 33.84
N VAL A 155 -11.97 14.12 34.71
CA VAL A 155 -13.31 13.66 34.32
C VAL A 155 -14.13 14.78 33.69
N TYR A 156 -14.13 15.97 34.27
CA TYR A 156 -14.82 17.13 33.65
C TYR A 156 -14.23 17.47 32.28
N ARG A 157 -12.90 17.54 32.16
CA ARG A 157 -12.21 17.80 30.91
C ARG A 157 -12.62 16.78 29.84
N MET A 158 -12.65 15.50 30.21
CA MET A 158 -13.01 14.39 29.31
C MET A 158 -14.48 14.51 28.87
N VAL A 159 -15.41 14.70 29.79
CA VAL A 159 -16.85 14.79 29.47
C VAL A 159 -17.12 15.97 28.55
N TYR A 160 -16.61 17.17 28.87
CA TYR A 160 -16.79 18.34 28.01
C TYR A 160 -16.06 18.19 26.66
N GLY A 161 -14.92 17.53 26.64
CA GLY A 161 -14.22 17.20 25.39
C GLY A 161 -15.07 16.30 24.47
N PHE A 162 -15.65 15.23 25.02
CA PHE A 162 -16.56 14.38 24.25
C PHE A 162 -17.83 15.13 23.82
N MET A 163 -18.37 16.01 24.65
CA MET A 163 -19.50 16.87 24.27
C MET A 163 -19.11 17.81 23.12
N ALA A 164 -17.92 18.40 23.13
CA ALA A 164 -17.43 19.25 22.07
C ALA A 164 -17.25 18.48 20.74
N ASP A 165 -16.66 17.30 20.80
CA ASP A 165 -16.40 16.45 19.63
C ASP A 165 -17.70 15.95 18.97
N ASN A 166 -18.76 15.79 19.78
CA ASN A 166 -20.06 15.29 19.33
C ASN A 166 -21.09 16.38 19.05
N CYS A 167 -20.76 17.62 19.33
CA CYS A 167 -21.70 18.73 19.16
C CYS A 167 -21.70 19.24 17.71
N SER A 168 -22.84 19.13 17.04
CA SER A 168 -23.04 19.69 15.70
C SER A 168 -23.37 21.18 15.70
N ASN A 169 -23.81 21.75 16.85
CA ASN A 169 -24.07 23.17 16.98
C ASN A 169 -22.80 23.96 17.28
N PRO A 170 -22.32 24.85 16.38
CA PRO A 170 -21.06 25.56 16.57
C PRO A 170 -21.00 26.46 17.79
N ALA A 171 -22.14 26.99 18.23
CA ALA A 171 -22.18 27.85 19.40
C ALA A 171 -22.01 27.08 20.72
N GLU A 172 -22.69 25.96 20.85
CA GLU A 172 -22.56 25.06 22.00
C GLU A 172 -21.18 24.37 22.00
N LYS A 173 -20.69 23.95 20.82
CA LYS A 173 -19.34 23.40 20.69
C LYS A 173 -18.29 24.33 21.30
N ARG A 174 -18.31 25.61 20.96
CA ARG A 174 -17.38 26.61 21.54
C ARG A 174 -17.48 26.72 23.07
N ILE A 175 -18.69 26.54 23.61
CA ILE A 175 -18.88 26.53 25.08
C ILE A 175 -18.17 25.33 25.70
N TYR A 176 -18.36 24.13 25.11
CA TYR A 176 -17.73 22.92 25.61
C TYR A 176 -16.21 22.94 25.42
N GLU A 177 -15.70 23.43 24.29
CA GLU A 177 -14.27 23.65 24.07
C GLU A 177 -13.65 24.57 25.14
N LYS A 178 -14.33 25.67 25.45
CA LYS A 178 -13.89 26.58 26.50
C LYS A 178 -13.89 25.92 27.89
N LEU A 179 -14.92 25.15 28.20
CA LEU A 179 -14.99 24.42 29.47
C LEU A 179 -13.88 23.36 29.54
N THR A 180 -13.63 22.66 28.47
CA THR A 180 -12.52 21.71 28.35
C THR A 180 -11.18 22.40 28.63
N ASP A 181 -10.94 23.58 28.03
CA ASP A 181 -9.71 24.34 28.25
C ASP A 181 -9.56 24.86 29.68
N ASN A 182 -10.65 25.31 30.30
CA ASN A 182 -10.66 25.72 31.73
C ASN A 182 -10.25 24.54 32.65
N TYR A 183 -10.73 23.33 32.35
CA TYR A 183 -10.35 22.14 33.15
C TYR A 183 -8.94 21.67 32.84
N ARG A 184 -8.41 21.91 31.64
CA ARG A 184 -6.96 21.73 31.34
C ARG A 184 -6.13 22.65 32.26
N ASP A 185 -6.50 23.91 32.37
CA ASP A 185 -5.81 24.84 33.28
C ASP A 185 -5.88 24.37 34.74
N SER A 186 -7.03 23.86 35.17
CA SER A 186 -7.19 23.31 36.53
C SER A 186 -6.27 22.09 36.76
N ILE A 187 -6.12 21.21 35.78
CA ILE A 187 -5.21 20.07 35.85
C ILE A 187 -3.76 20.53 35.94
N LEU A 188 -3.38 21.52 35.13
CA LEU A 188 -2.02 22.06 35.12
C LEU A 188 -1.64 22.73 36.45
N MET A 189 -2.62 23.34 37.15
CA MET A 189 -2.40 23.98 38.45
C MET A 189 -2.14 22.96 39.57
N VAL A 190 -2.73 21.77 39.51
CA VAL A 190 -2.65 20.80 40.61
C VAL A 190 -1.56 19.75 40.40
N ASN A 191 -1.07 19.61 39.17
CA ASN A 191 -0.05 18.60 38.80
C ASN A 191 1.36 19.22 38.78
N PRO A 192 2.37 18.52 39.32
CA PRO A 192 3.77 18.93 39.17
C PRO A 192 4.14 19.00 37.67
N PRO A 193 4.94 19.98 37.25
CA PRO A 193 5.34 20.15 35.84
C PRO A 193 6.02 18.89 35.21
N GLU A 194 6.64 18.08 36.07
CA GLU A 194 7.34 16.86 35.65
C GLU A 194 6.42 15.64 35.53
N SER A 195 5.20 15.71 35.97
CA SER A 195 4.26 14.59 35.93
C SER A 195 3.77 14.32 34.50
N PHE A 196 3.47 13.05 34.23
CA PHE A 196 2.93 12.62 32.94
C PHE A 196 1.69 13.44 32.56
N ASN A 197 0.74 13.58 33.49
CA ASN A 197 -0.52 14.26 33.25
C ASN A 197 -0.34 15.75 32.95
N HIS A 198 0.58 16.43 33.64
CA HIS A 198 0.90 17.82 33.33
C HIS A 198 1.47 17.97 31.92
N ILE A 199 2.46 17.15 31.57
CA ILE A 199 3.14 17.19 30.27
C ILE A 199 2.15 16.94 29.13
N ILE A 200 1.29 15.92 29.23
CA ILE A 200 0.31 15.59 28.19
C ILE A 200 -0.76 16.69 28.06
N VAL A 201 -1.31 17.17 29.19
CA VAL A 201 -2.34 18.21 29.14
C VAL A 201 -1.80 19.54 28.62
N GLN A 202 -0.55 19.87 28.96
CA GLN A 202 0.12 21.05 28.41
C GLN A 202 0.35 20.92 26.90
N ALA A 203 0.76 19.73 26.45
CA ALA A 203 0.92 19.42 25.03
C ALA A 203 -0.42 19.50 24.27
N ASP A 204 -1.49 18.92 24.82
CA ASP A 204 -2.84 19.03 24.24
C ASP A 204 -3.27 20.50 24.10
N LYS A 205 -3.01 21.30 25.11
CA LYS A 205 -3.35 22.74 25.10
C LYS A 205 -2.56 23.49 24.02
N ASN A 206 -1.27 23.20 23.88
CA ASN A 206 -0.41 23.80 22.87
C ASN A 206 -0.81 23.35 21.46
N ASN A 207 -1.22 22.09 21.27
CA ASN A 207 -1.78 21.57 20.01
C ASN A 207 -3.03 22.38 19.59
N VAL A 208 -3.94 22.62 20.52
CA VAL A 208 -5.16 23.41 20.25
C VAL A 208 -4.82 24.87 19.89
N ARG A 209 -3.73 25.42 20.43
CA ARG A 209 -3.25 26.78 20.12
C ARG A 209 -2.43 26.86 18.84
N GLY A 210 -2.05 25.73 18.26
CA GLY A 210 -1.21 25.66 17.06
C GLY A 210 0.29 25.79 17.33
N ASP A 211 0.72 25.67 18.58
CA ASP A 211 2.14 25.71 18.97
C ASP A 211 2.76 24.29 18.88
N PHE A 212 2.78 23.77 17.67
CA PHE A 212 3.17 22.39 17.38
C PHE A 212 4.66 22.11 17.63
N ASP A 213 5.55 23.08 17.38
CA ASP A 213 6.99 22.87 17.57
C ASP A 213 7.35 22.68 19.03
N THR A 214 6.73 23.47 19.91
CA THR A 214 6.88 23.31 21.37
C THR A 214 6.38 21.93 21.82
N VAL A 215 5.25 21.47 21.29
CA VAL A 215 4.72 20.12 21.61
C VAL A 215 5.70 19.04 21.22
N ILE A 216 6.17 19.05 19.98
CA ILE A 216 7.07 18.03 19.46
C ILE A 216 8.35 17.97 20.30
N THR A 217 9.01 19.12 20.49
CA THR A 217 10.27 19.20 21.23
C THR A 217 10.11 18.72 22.69
N ALA A 218 9.05 19.16 23.36
CA ALA A 218 8.81 18.79 24.76
C ALA A 218 8.49 17.30 24.93
N LEU A 219 7.66 16.74 24.04
CA LEU A 219 7.25 15.35 24.14
C LEU A 219 8.33 14.37 23.68
N GLU A 220 9.12 14.69 22.68
CA GLU A 220 10.28 13.87 22.27
C GLU A 220 11.30 13.79 23.42
N ALA A 221 11.58 14.91 24.08
CA ALA A 221 12.45 14.94 25.27
C ALA A 221 11.86 14.15 26.45
N ALA A 222 10.53 14.20 26.64
CA ALA A 222 9.86 13.50 27.73
C ALA A 222 9.70 11.99 27.47
N ARG A 223 9.65 11.55 26.23
CA ARG A 223 9.33 10.18 25.82
C ARG A 223 10.22 9.11 26.47
N SER A 224 11.51 9.39 26.63
CA SER A 224 12.47 8.48 27.24
C SER A 224 12.32 8.37 28.77
N ARG A 225 11.65 9.31 29.41
CA ARG A 225 11.46 9.36 30.88
C ARG A 225 10.37 8.40 31.34
N PHE A 226 9.43 8.05 30.47
CA PHE A 226 8.30 7.17 30.78
C PHE A 226 8.55 5.77 30.24
N THR A 227 8.51 4.77 31.13
CA THR A 227 8.76 3.36 30.79
C THR A 227 7.49 2.58 30.47
N ASP A 228 6.34 3.08 30.94
CA ASP A 228 5.04 2.47 30.65
C ASP A 228 4.71 2.55 29.15
N ILE A 229 4.32 1.41 28.57
CA ILE A 229 4.09 1.27 27.13
C ILE A 229 2.90 2.11 26.70
N HIS A 230 1.82 2.15 27.50
CA HIS A 230 0.62 2.91 27.18
C HIS A 230 0.86 4.42 27.29
N GLN A 231 1.61 4.88 28.32
CA GLN A 231 2.00 6.28 28.43
C GLN A 231 2.81 6.74 27.22
N ARG A 232 3.75 5.91 26.75
CA ARG A 232 4.52 6.22 25.53
C ARG A 232 3.63 6.26 24.29
N ALA A 233 2.66 5.36 24.17
CA ALA A 233 1.69 5.38 23.08
C ALA A 233 0.87 6.68 23.06
N LEU A 234 0.46 7.19 24.23
CA LEU A 234 -0.24 8.48 24.35
C LEU A 234 0.67 9.65 23.95
N ILE A 235 1.95 9.64 24.36
CA ILE A 235 2.94 10.64 23.91
C ILE A 235 3.05 10.62 22.39
N ASP A 236 3.26 9.44 21.81
CA ASP A 236 3.40 9.29 20.36
C ASP A 236 2.14 9.75 19.61
N CYS A 237 0.94 9.44 20.13
CA CYS A 237 -0.33 9.95 19.58
C CYS A 237 -0.41 11.47 19.61
N THR A 238 0.02 12.09 20.72
CA THR A 238 -0.03 13.55 20.89
C THR A 238 0.99 14.26 19.97
N ILE A 239 2.16 13.66 19.75
CA ILE A 239 3.14 14.13 18.77
C ILE A 239 2.57 14.01 17.34
N ALA A 240 1.89 12.90 17.02
CA ALA A 240 1.25 12.72 15.73
C ALA A 240 0.22 13.82 15.43
N VAL A 241 -0.56 14.24 16.45
CA VAL A 241 -1.50 15.36 16.32
C VAL A 241 -0.77 16.67 16.00
N ALA A 242 0.39 16.92 16.60
CA ALA A 242 1.19 18.12 16.32
C ALA A 242 1.73 18.11 14.88
N TYR A 243 2.23 16.97 14.40
CA TYR A 243 2.68 16.83 13.01
C TYR A 243 1.52 16.94 12.00
N ALA A 244 0.34 16.42 12.34
CA ALA A 244 -0.88 16.62 11.55
C ALA A 244 -1.21 18.12 11.42
N GLY A 245 -1.13 18.87 12.52
CA GLY A 245 -1.35 20.30 12.53
C GLY A 245 -0.32 21.10 11.72
N LYS A 246 0.92 20.60 11.60
CA LYS A 246 1.95 21.16 10.73
C LYS A 246 1.80 20.75 9.26
N GLY A 247 0.96 19.78 8.96
CA GLY A 247 0.86 19.17 7.61
C GLY A 247 2.03 18.24 7.26
N ASP A 248 2.84 17.84 8.23
CA ASP A 248 3.93 16.87 8.06
C ASP A 248 3.36 15.45 8.14
N ARG A 249 2.83 15.00 7.00
CA ARG A 249 2.14 13.72 6.86
C ARG A 249 3.03 12.51 7.13
N GLU A 250 4.31 12.63 6.90
CA GLU A 250 5.27 11.53 7.04
C GLU A 250 5.58 11.26 8.52
N ASN A 251 5.89 12.29 9.28
CA ASN A 251 6.09 12.17 10.71
C ASN A 251 4.77 11.89 11.45
N GLU A 252 3.64 12.46 11.04
CA GLU A 252 2.33 12.07 11.54
C GLU A 252 2.14 10.55 11.44
N LYS A 253 2.36 9.98 10.24
CA LYS A 253 2.25 8.52 10.00
C LYS A 253 3.18 7.73 10.91
N ARG A 254 4.44 8.14 11.00
CA ARG A 254 5.44 7.50 11.87
C ARG A 254 4.97 7.40 13.32
N TYR A 255 4.55 8.51 13.90
CA TYR A 255 4.13 8.54 15.30
C TYR A 255 2.78 7.84 15.52
N LEU A 256 1.87 7.86 14.56
CA LEU A 256 0.65 7.03 14.61
C LEU A 256 0.97 5.54 14.64
N ILE A 257 1.97 5.08 13.86
CA ILE A 257 2.41 3.68 13.87
C ILE A 257 3.00 3.30 15.25
N LEU A 258 3.91 4.13 15.79
CA LEU A 258 4.52 3.90 17.09
C LEU A 258 3.47 3.83 18.21
N SER A 259 2.52 4.75 18.20
CA SER A 259 1.40 4.75 19.14
C SER A 259 0.53 3.50 18.99
N ALA A 260 0.16 3.12 17.77
CA ALA A 260 -0.65 1.93 17.52
C ALA A 260 0.04 0.63 18.00
N ILE A 261 1.35 0.51 17.78
CA ILE A 261 2.15 -0.61 18.29
C ILE A 261 2.12 -0.64 19.83
N GLY A 262 2.25 0.52 20.47
CA GLY A 262 2.22 0.63 21.92
C GLY A 262 0.84 0.25 22.50
N ASP A 263 -0.24 0.75 21.92
CA ASP A 263 -1.61 0.43 22.32
C ASP A 263 -1.90 -1.06 22.20
N LEU A 264 -1.54 -1.69 21.07
CA LEU A 264 -1.70 -3.13 20.88
C LEU A 264 -0.93 -3.95 21.91
N LYS A 265 0.34 -3.58 22.18
CA LYS A 265 1.20 -4.28 23.16
C LYS A 265 0.72 -4.10 24.60
N SER A 266 0.03 -3.01 24.91
CA SER A 266 -0.57 -2.79 26.23
C SER A 266 -1.83 -3.63 26.45
N GLY A 267 -2.34 -4.31 25.40
CA GLY A 267 -3.57 -5.10 25.45
C GLY A 267 -4.83 -4.25 25.61
N THR A 268 -4.76 -2.96 25.32
CA THR A 268 -5.94 -2.09 25.25
C THR A 268 -6.72 -2.35 23.95
N ARG A 269 -8.01 -2.04 23.98
CA ARG A 269 -8.89 -2.09 22.78
C ARG A 269 -9.30 -0.67 22.35
N GLU A 270 -8.41 0.28 22.58
CA GLU A 270 -8.61 1.69 22.25
C GLU A 270 -7.57 2.11 21.22
N TYR A 271 -7.98 2.28 19.97
CA TYR A 271 -7.07 2.47 18.86
C TYR A 271 -7.37 3.75 18.07
N THR A 272 -7.22 4.89 18.70
CA THR A 272 -7.33 6.18 18.01
C THR A 272 -6.25 6.30 16.92
N SER A 273 -5.04 5.91 17.24
CA SER A 273 -3.90 5.98 16.31
C SER A 273 -4.03 5.00 15.15
N LEU A 274 -4.41 3.74 15.43
CA LEU A 274 -4.61 2.73 14.38
C LEU A 274 -5.73 3.11 13.41
N ARG A 275 -6.83 3.68 13.93
CA ARG A 275 -7.96 4.17 13.12
C ARG A 275 -7.55 5.34 12.22
N LYS A 276 -6.84 6.34 12.76
CA LYS A 276 -6.32 7.46 11.97
C LYS A 276 -5.36 6.98 10.89
N LEU A 277 -4.46 6.08 11.25
CA LEU A 277 -3.51 5.47 10.33
C LEU A 277 -4.22 4.70 9.20
N ALA A 278 -5.29 3.95 9.51
CA ALA A 278 -6.09 3.25 8.50
C ALA A 278 -6.69 4.21 7.47
N VAL A 279 -7.18 5.38 7.92
CA VAL A 279 -7.69 6.42 7.01
C VAL A 279 -6.56 6.98 6.15
N MET A 280 -5.41 7.29 6.73
CA MET A 280 -4.25 7.78 5.98
C MET A 280 -3.77 6.79 4.93
N LEU A 281 -3.70 5.50 5.26
CA LEU A 281 -3.32 4.45 4.33
C LEU A 281 -4.34 4.27 3.20
N TYR A 282 -5.63 4.44 3.49
CA TYR A 282 -6.68 4.47 2.48
C TYR A 282 -6.46 5.62 1.48
N ASP A 283 -6.18 6.82 1.98
CA ASP A 283 -5.92 8.00 1.15
C ASP A 283 -4.63 7.83 0.31
N ASP A 284 -3.63 7.12 0.85
CA ASP A 284 -2.39 6.78 0.15
C ASP A 284 -2.55 5.61 -0.84
N GLY A 285 -3.72 4.93 -0.85
CA GLY A 285 -4.04 3.81 -1.76
C GLY A 285 -3.59 2.44 -1.24
N ASP A 286 -3.05 2.31 -0.02
CA ASP A 286 -2.80 1.02 0.63
C ASP A 286 -4.11 0.49 1.23
N ILE A 287 -4.97 0.00 0.35
CA ILE A 287 -6.31 -0.47 0.70
C ILE A 287 -6.25 -1.72 1.59
N ASP A 288 -5.24 -2.55 1.43
CA ASP A 288 -5.13 -3.82 2.18
C ASP A 288 -4.86 -3.55 3.66
N ARG A 289 -3.84 -2.74 3.98
CA ARG A 289 -3.55 -2.35 5.36
C ARG A 289 -4.67 -1.50 5.94
N ALA A 290 -5.20 -0.54 5.17
CA ALA A 290 -6.33 0.27 5.60
C ALA A 290 -7.53 -0.58 6.04
N TYR A 291 -7.88 -1.60 5.25
CA TYR A 291 -8.96 -2.53 5.58
C TYR A 291 -8.63 -3.39 6.80
N ALA A 292 -7.44 -3.97 6.86
CA ALA A 292 -7.01 -4.81 7.97
C ALA A 292 -7.03 -4.05 9.31
N TYR A 293 -6.49 -2.82 9.32
CA TYR A 293 -6.42 -2.00 10.52
C TYR A 293 -7.80 -1.49 10.96
N MET A 294 -8.62 -1.08 10.00
CA MET A 294 -9.98 -0.62 10.31
C MET A 294 -10.88 -1.76 10.78
N THR A 295 -10.72 -2.97 10.21
CA THR A 295 -11.41 -4.18 10.67
C THR A 295 -11.02 -4.49 12.11
N ARG A 296 -9.73 -4.46 12.43
CA ARG A 296 -9.26 -4.63 13.81
C ARG A 296 -9.88 -3.62 14.76
N CYS A 297 -9.93 -2.35 14.36
CA CYS A 297 -10.58 -1.31 15.17
C CYS A 297 -12.07 -1.60 15.40
N MET A 298 -12.79 -2.11 14.38
CA MET A 298 -14.22 -2.46 14.50
C MET A 298 -14.41 -3.65 15.43
N ASP A 299 -13.62 -4.72 15.27
CA ASP A 299 -13.72 -5.93 16.07
C ASP A 299 -13.46 -5.63 17.55
N ASP A 300 -12.44 -4.84 17.85
CA ASP A 300 -12.10 -4.47 19.22
C ASP A 300 -13.07 -3.44 19.81
N ALA A 301 -13.61 -2.51 19.01
CA ALA A 301 -14.67 -1.60 19.46
C ALA A 301 -15.94 -2.35 19.81
N ALA A 302 -16.32 -3.35 19.00
CA ALA A 302 -17.44 -4.23 19.27
C ALA A 302 -17.19 -5.10 20.52
N ALA A 303 -16.01 -5.69 20.64
CA ALA A 303 -15.64 -6.51 21.80
C ALA A 303 -15.48 -5.70 23.10
N CYS A 304 -15.19 -4.40 23.01
CA CYS A 304 -15.15 -3.48 24.14
C CYS A 304 -16.54 -2.96 24.54
N ASN A 305 -17.54 -3.16 23.68
CA ASN A 305 -18.90 -2.64 23.78
C ASN A 305 -18.96 -1.12 23.95
N SER A 306 -18.06 -0.39 23.27
CA SER A 306 -18.00 1.06 23.32
C SER A 306 -18.77 1.68 22.15
N LEU A 307 -19.99 2.16 22.39
CA LEU A 307 -20.85 2.78 21.38
C LEU A 307 -20.15 3.94 20.66
N TRP A 308 -19.39 4.74 21.39
CA TRP A 308 -18.64 5.85 20.82
C TRP A 308 -17.56 5.39 19.84
N ARG A 309 -16.78 4.38 20.20
CA ARG A 309 -15.74 3.81 19.33
C ARG A 309 -16.33 3.18 18.08
N ILE A 310 -17.43 2.43 18.23
CA ILE A 310 -18.18 1.88 17.08
C ILE A 310 -18.61 3.01 16.15
N TYR A 311 -19.18 4.09 16.68
CA TYR A 311 -19.59 5.25 15.88
C TYR A 311 -18.42 5.90 15.12
N GLU A 312 -17.27 6.09 15.76
CA GLU A 312 -16.08 6.63 15.13
C GLU A 312 -15.54 5.75 13.98
N VAL A 313 -15.54 4.44 14.18
CA VAL A 313 -15.11 3.49 13.14
C VAL A 313 -16.13 3.43 12.01
N GLN A 314 -17.42 3.46 12.30
CA GLN A 314 -18.50 3.41 11.32
C GLN A 314 -18.46 4.57 10.29
N LYS A 315 -17.84 5.69 10.60
CA LYS A 315 -17.69 6.81 9.66
C LYS A 315 -16.90 6.43 8.41
N MET A 316 -15.84 5.66 8.56
CA MET A 316 -14.91 5.34 7.46
C MET A 316 -14.91 3.85 7.06
N PHE A 317 -15.28 2.94 7.98
CA PHE A 317 -15.28 1.50 7.72
C PHE A 317 -16.06 1.11 6.46
N PRO A 318 -17.28 1.60 6.20
CA PRO A 318 -18.04 1.22 5.00
C PRO A 318 -17.33 1.63 3.71
N ILE A 319 -16.66 2.79 3.72
CA ILE A 319 -15.93 3.34 2.57
C ILE A 319 -14.73 2.45 2.26
N ILE A 320 -13.91 2.17 3.26
CA ILE A 320 -12.70 1.34 3.15
C ILE A 320 -13.08 -0.10 2.78
N ASN A 321 -14.10 -0.66 3.43
CA ASN A 321 -14.62 -1.99 3.14
C ASN A 321 -15.09 -2.12 1.69
N LYS A 322 -15.85 -1.14 1.20
CA LYS A 322 -16.31 -1.09 -0.20
C LYS A 322 -15.12 -1.02 -1.16
N ALA A 323 -14.12 -0.19 -0.87
CA ALA A 323 -12.92 -0.08 -1.71
C ALA A 323 -12.14 -1.40 -1.75
N TYR A 324 -12.00 -2.08 -0.61
CA TYR A 324 -11.36 -3.38 -0.51
C TYR A 324 -12.10 -4.46 -1.33
N HIS A 325 -13.42 -4.55 -1.18
CA HIS A 325 -14.21 -5.49 -1.98
C HIS A 325 -14.14 -5.19 -3.48
N HIS A 326 -14.17 -3.93 -3.88
CA HIS A 326 -13.97 -3.55 -5.29
C HIS A 326 -12.59 -3.98 -5.81
N LYS A 327 -11.53 -3.84 -5.00
CA LYS A 327 -10.19 -4.32 -5.33
C LYS A 327 -10.19 -5.84 -5.53
N LEU A 328 -10.79 -6.59 -4.59
CA LEU A 328 -10.91 -8.04 -4.69
C LEU A 328 -11.71 -8.49 -5.92
N ASP A 329 -12.82 -7.84 -6.21
CA ASP A 329 -13.66 -8.17 -7.37
C ASP A 329 -12.94 -7.85 -8.68
N ARG A 330 -12.15 -6.79 -8.71
CA ARG A 330 -11.27 -6.48 -9.85
C ARG A 330 -10.20 -7.56 -10.04
N GLN A 331 -9.54 -7.98 -8.95
CA GLN A 331 -8.54 -9.07 -9.00
C GLN A 331 -9.18 -10.38 -9.47
N LYS A 332 -10.34 -10.76 -8.92
CA LYS A 332 -11.10 -11.95 -9.35
C LYS A 332 -11.45 -11.88 -10.83
N ARG A 333 -11.95 -10.74 -11.32
CA ARG A 333 -12.25 -10.56 -12.76
C ARG A 333 -11.00 -10.73 -13.62
N ILE A 334 -9.86 -10.15 -13.22
CA ILE A 334 -8.61 -10.31 -13.95
C ILE A 334 -8.20 -11.78 -14.00
N ILE A 335 -8.29 -12.49 -12.87
CA ILE A 335 -7.97 -13.93 -12.80
C ILE A 335 -8.90 -14.72 -13.71
N VAL A 336 -10.22 -14.50 -13.63
CA VAL A 336 -11.22 -15.20 -14.46
C VAL A 336 -10.98 -14.90 -15.94
N CYS A 337 -10.77 -13.64 -16.31
CA CYS A 337 -10.46 -13.28 -17.70
C CYS A 337 -9.17 -13.94 -18.21
N SER A 338 -8.14 -14.01 -17.35
CA SER A 338 -6.88 -14.69 -17.66
C SER A 338 -7.10 -16.20 -17.88
N PHE A 339 -7.89 -16.84 -17.02
CA PHE A 339 -8.25 -18.26 -17.18
C PHE A 339 -9.05 -18.52 -18.46
N VAL A 340 -10.06 -17.68 -18.75
CA VAL A 340 -10.83 -17.78 -19.99
C VAL A 340 -9.92 -17.59 -21.20
N PHE A 341 -9.00 -16.63 -21.16
CA PHE A 341 -8.03 -16.40 -22.21
C PHE A 341 -7.12 -17.61 -22.44
N ILE A 342 -6.61 -18.21 -21.34
CA ILE A 342 -5.78 -19.43 -21.41
C ILE A 342 -6.57 -20.60 -22.00
N ILE A 343 -7.84 -20.80 -21.59
CA ILE A 343 -8.70 -21.86 -22.10
C ILE A 343 -8.97 -21.66 -23.60
N LEU A 344 -9.26 -20.43 -24.03
CA LEU A 344 -9.45 -20.11 -25.45
C LEU A 344 -8.16 -20.36 -26.24
N LEU A 345 -7.02 -20.02 -25.68
CA LEU A 345 -5.71 -20.26 -26.31
C LEU A 345 -5.41 -21.76 -26.44
N MET A 346 -5.73 -22.53 -25.38
CA MET A 346 -5.66 -24.01 -25.40
C MET A 346 -6.61 -24.62 -26.44
N PHE A 347 -7.85 -24.12 -26.49
CA PHE A 347 -8.82 -24.59 -27.49
C PHE A 347 -8.33 -24.30 -28.93
N PHE A 348 -7.79 -23.10 -29.16
CA PHE A 348 -7.18 -22.75 -30.44
C PHE A 348 -6.00 -23.64 -30.80
N LEU A 349 -5.19 -23.99 -29.82
CA LEU A 349 -4.02 -24.86 -29.99
C LEU A 349 -4.46 -26.29 -30.30
N VAL A 350 -5.46 -26.80 -29.59
CA VAL A 350 -6.05 -28.13 -29.84
C VAL A 350 -6.72 -28.17 -31.20
N ALA A 351 -7.49 -27.12 -31.56
CA ALA A 351 -8.11 -27.00 -32.88
C ALA A 351 -7.04 -26.96 -34.00
N ALA A 352 -5.96 -26.21 -33.80
CA ALA A 352 -4.84 -26.16 -34.74
C ALA A 352 -4.15 -27.54 -34.88
N ILE A 353 -3.92 -28.23 -33.76
CA ILE A 353 -3.38 -29.60 -33.77
C ILE A 353 -4.34 -30.55 -34.49
N PHE A 354 -5.65 -30.43 -34.27
CA PHE A 354 -6.65 -31.29 -34.92
C PHE A 354 -6.71 -31.01 -36.43
N VAL A 355 -6.67 -29.73 -36.84
CA VAL A 355 -6.63 -29.35 -38.26
C VAL A 355 -5.33 -29.88 -38.91
N ILE A 356 -4.19 -29.73 -38.23
CA ILE A 356 -2.89 -30.22 -38.69
C ILE A 356 -2.91 -31.76 -38.79
N LYS A 357 -3.44 -32.47 -37.75
CA LYS A 357 -3.59 -33.93 -37.81
C LYS A 357 -4.52 -34.37 -38.93
N ARG A 358 -5.63 -33.65 -39.14
CA ARG A 358 -6.57 -33.94 -40.25
C ARG A 358 -5.91 -33.72 -41.61
N GLN A 359 -5.12 -32.66 -41.79
CA GLN A 359 -4.35 -32.41 -43.00
C GLN A 359 -3.23 -33.45 -43.20
N MET A 360 -2.53 -33.82 -42.12
CA MET A 360 -1.50 -34.85 -42.19
C MET A 360 -2.09 -36.21 -42.57
N ARG A 361 -3.28 -36.61 -42.05
CA ARG A 361 -3.95 -37.85 -42.49
C ARG A 361 -4.34 -37.79 -43.97
N ARG A 362 -4.91 -36.66 -44.42
CA ARG A 362 -5.21 -36.48 -45.86
C ARG A 362 -3.96 -36.49 -46.73
N ALA A 363 -2.86 -35.90 -46.24
CA ALA A 363 -1.58 -35.91 -46.92
C ALA A 363 -0.93 -37.32 -46.93
N GLN A 364 -1.13 -38.11 -45.83
CA GLN A 364 -0.66 -39.51 -45.78
C GLN A 364 -1.46 -40.41 -46.72
N ASP A 365 -2.78 -40.24 -46.81
CA ASP A 365 -3.62 -41.02 -47.74
C ASP A 365 -3.32 -40.65 -49.19
N ALA A 366 -3.09 -39.36 -49.49
CA ALA A 366 -2.60 -38.92 -50.81
C ALA A 366 -1.17 -39.45 -51.11
N ARG A 367 -0.31 -39.56 -50.06
CA ARG A 367 1.02 -40.18 -50.21
C ARG A 367 0.98 -41.67 -50.54
N LYS A 368 0.04 -42.43 -49.93
CA LYS A 368 -0.15 -43.85 -50.29
C LYS A 368 -0.54 -44.04 -51.76
N LEU A 369 -1.29 -43.08 -52.32
CA LEU A 369 -1.62 -43.02 -53.73
C LEU A 369 -0.42 -42.56 -54.58
N ALA A 370 0.35 -41.60 -54.09
CA ALA A 370 1.50 -41.03 -54.79
C ALA A 370 2.78 -41.88 -54.68
N GLN A 371 2.91 -42.76 -53.64
CA GLN A 371 4.03 -43.73 -53.55
C GLN A 371 4.11 -44.73 -54.72
N ARG A 372 3.03 -44.90 -55.43
CA ARG A 372 3.02 -45.74 -56.69
C ARG A 372 3.55 -44.98 -57.89
N ALA A 373 3.82 -43.72 -57.79
CA ALA A 373 4.12 -42.89 -58.96
C ALA A 373 5.46 -42.16 -58.94
N ASN A 374 6.40 -42.35 -57.97
CA ASN A 374 7.68 -41.81 -58.33
C ASN A 374 8.81 -41.47 -57.33
N VAL A 375 10.00 -41.54 -57.87
CA VAL A 375 11.30 -41.07 -57.36
C VAL A 375 11.37 -39.53 -57.17
N ARG A 376 10.59 -38.77 -57.89
CA ARG A 376 10.55 -37.33 -57.90
C ARG A 376 9.94 -36.71 -56.58
N LEU A 377 9.19 -37.53 -55.85
CA LEU A 377 8.61 -37.15 -54.58
C LEU A 377 9.60 -37.25 -53.41
N LYS A 378 10.71 -37.99 -53.54
CA LYS A 378 11.73 -38.06 -52.48
C LYS A 378 12.48 -36.72 -52.27
N GLU A 379 12.70 -35.96 -53.32
CA GLU A 379 13.31 -34.64 -53.24
C GLU A 379 12.35 -33.61 -52.60
N LEU A 380 11.06 -33.61 -53.02
CA LEU A 380 10.05 -32.74 -52.39
C LEU A 380 9.83 -33.05 -50.92
N ASN A 381 9.92 -34.34 -50.54
CA ASN A 381 9.80 -34.74 -49.12
C ASN A 381 10.95 -34.24 -48.26
N ARG A 382 12.15 -34.06 -48.81
CA ARG A 382 13.30 -33.53 -48.09
C ARG A 382 13.12 -32.04 -47.78
N GLU A 383 12.64 -31.26 -48.72
CA GLU A 383 12.37 -29.83 -48.53
C GLU A 383 11.20 -29.58 -47.58
N LEU A 384 10.14 -30.44 -47.65
CA LEU A 384 9.01 -30.34 -46.72
C LEU A 384 9.39 -30.66 -45.27
N SER A 385 10.28 -31.68 -45.10
CA SER A 385 10.80 -32.05 -43.77
C SER A 385 11.66 -30.96 -43.16
N GLU A 386 12.44 -30.26 -43.98
CA GLU A 386 13.29 -29.15 -43.53
C GLU A 386 12.45 -27.93 -43.12
N SER A 387 11.40 -27.63 -43.89
CA SER A 387 10.43 -26.57 -43.55
C SER A 387 9.62 -26.87 -42.28
N SER A 388 9.29 -28.16 -42.04
CA SER A 388 8.57 -28.57 -40.81
C SER A 388 9.48 -28.43 -39.57
N ARG A 389 10.76 -28.80 -39.68
CA ARG A 389 11.74 -28.61 -38.59
C ARG A 389 11.95 -27.15 -38.21
N ILE A 390 12.01 -26.27 -39.22
CA ILE A 390 12.12 -24.84 -39.00
C ILE A 390 10.89 -24.31 -38.28
N LYS A 391 9.69 -24.83 -38.61
CA LYS A 391 8.43 -24.43 -37.91
C LYS A 391 8.38 -24.94 -36.46
N GLU A 392 8.83 -26.15 -36.19
CA GLU A 392 8.89 -26.72 -34.84
C GLU A 392 9.90 -25.96 -33.97
N GLU A 393 11.04 -25.61 -34.52
CA GLU A 393 12.04 -24.77 -33.85
C GLU A 393 11.48 -23.36 -33.55
N TYR A 394 10.60 -22.85 -34.44
CA TYR A 394 9.92 -21.55 -34.25
C TYR A 394 8.83 -21.60 -33.17
N ILE A 395 8.06 -22.70 -33.12
CA ILE A 395 7.03 -22.91 -32.09
C ILE A 395 7.67 -23.11 -30.70
N ALA A 396 8.74 -23.90 -30.62
CA ALA A 396 9.50 -24.11 -29.40
C ALA A 396 10.07 -22.76 -28.87
N HIS A 397 10.64 -21.94 -29.75
CA HIS A 397 11.13 -20.62 -29.42
C HIS A 397 10.02 -19.68 -28.94
N TYR A 398 8.80 -19.77 -29.54
CA TYR A 398 7.65 -18.94 -29.10
C TYR A 398 7.12 -19.36 -27.73
N ILE A 399 7.10 -20.66 -27.44
CA ILE A 399 6.69 -21.20 -26.14
C ILE A 399 7.70 -20.80 -25.06
N ASP A 400 8.99 -20.86 -25.34
CA ASP A 400 10.06 -20.40 -24.44
C ASP A 400 9.93 -18.89 -24.15
N GLN A 401 9.64 -18.07 -25.14
CA GLN A 401 9.40 -16.65 -25.00
C GLN A 401 8.17 -16.37 -24.09
N CYS A 402 7.08 -17.12 -24.29
CA CYS A 402 5.89 -16.98 -23.42
C CYS A 402 6.18 -17.38 -21.97
N SER A 403 6.94 -18.45 -21.75
CA SER A 403 7.35 -18.92 -20.42
C SER A 403 8.23 -17.88 -19.71
N LEU A 404 9.19 -17.30 -20.42
CA LEU A 404 10.06 -16.24 -19.92
C LEU A 404 9.25 -14.99 -19.53
N TYR A 405 8.23 -14.65 -20.32
CA TYR A 405 7.35 -13.51 -20.02
C TYR A 405 6.52 -13.74 -18.74
N ILE A 406 6.01 -14.96 -18.54
CA ILE A 406 5.27 -15.34 -17.33
C ILE A 406 6.19 -15.25 -16.10
N GLU A 407 7.43 -15.74 -16.22
CA GLU A 407 8.42 -15.64 -15.14
C GLU A 407 8.79 -14.18 -14.82
N LYS A 408 8.98 -13.35 -15.86
CA LYS A 408 9.24 -11.90 -15.69
C LYS A 408 8.05 -11.18 -15.03
N MET A 409 6.81 -11.52 -15.39
CA MET A 409 5.61 -10.98 -14.73
C MET A 409 5.51 -11.42 -13.27
N ASP A 410 5.84 -12.67 -12.94
CA ASP A 410 5.83 -13.14 -11.55
C ASP A 410 6.94 -12.49 -10.71
N LYS A 411 8.14 -12.33 -11.28
CA LYS A 411 9.24 -11.56 -10.67
C LYS A 411 8.82 -10.09 -10.42
N TYR A 412 8.17 -9.46 -11.40
CA TYR A 412 7.66 -8.09 -11.28
C TYR A 412 6.56 -7.98 -10.23
N ARG A 413 5.62 -8.92 -10.21
CA ARG A 413 4.60 -9.01 -9.17
C ARG A 413 5.22 -9.13 -7.77
N LYS A 414 6.20 -10.03 -7.60
CA LYS A 414 6.94 -10.21 -6.34
C LYS A 414 7.77 -8.98 -5.98
N HIS A 415 8.33 -8.30 -6.97
CA HIS A 415 9.03 -7.03 -6.77
C HIS A 415 8.07 -5.94 -6.27
N LEU A 416 6.94 -5.76 -6.94
CA LEU A 416 5.90 -4.80 -6.52
C LEU A 416 5.32 -5.13 -5.13
N GLN A 417 5.15 -6.42 -4.81
CA GLN A 417 4.75 -6.85 -3.47
C GLN A 417 5.80 -6.48 -2.41
N LYS A 418 7.09 -6.66 -2.71
CA LYS A 418 8.20 -6.26 -1.83
C LYS A 418 8.31 -4.73 -1.70
N VAL A 419 8.11 -4.00 -2.78
CA VAL A 419 8.09 -2.53 -2.78
C VAL A 419 6.90 -2.01 -1.99
N ALA A 420 5.71 -2.59 -2.20
CA ALA A 420 4.51 -2.27 -1.43
C ALA A 420 4.67 -2.58 0.07
N ALA A 421 5.32 -3.71 0.38
CA ALA A 421 5.60 -4.12 1.76
C ALA A 421 6.68 -3.28 2.47
N LYS A 422 7.61 -2.67 1.71
CA LYS A 422 8.75 -1.91 2.26
C LYS A 422 8.60 -0.39 2.18
N GLY A 423 7.88 0.17 1.18
CA GLY A 423 7.89 1.59 0.80
C GLY A 423 6.55 2.32 0.81
N GLY A 424 5.45 1.63 1.15
CA GLY A 424 4.12 2.23 1.04
C GLY A 424 3.74 2.62 -0.39
N VAL A 425 2.52 3.08 -0.55
CA VAL A 425 1.94 3.36 -1.88
C VAL A 425 2.67 4.45 -2.65
N LYS A 426 3.31 5.37 -1.96
CA LYS A 426 4.00 6.49 -2.63
C LYS A 426 5.23 6.01 -3.39
N VAL A 427 6.00 5.09 -2.81
CA VAL A 427 7.17 4.46 -3.45
C VAL A 427 6.73 3.47 -4.52
N LEU A 428 5.62 2.77 -4.31
CA LEU A 428 5.04 1.88 -5.32
C LEU A 428 4.59 2.66 -6.57
N ILE A 429 3.96 3.83 -6.40
CA ILE A 429 3.57 4.70 -7.52
C ILE A 429 4.80 5.28 -8.23
N GLU A 430 5.85 5.63 -7.49
CA GLU A 430 7.12 6.12 -8.04
C GLU A 430 7.83 5.00 -8.83
N GLU A 431 7.89 3.79 -8.28
CA GLU A 431 8.45 2.60 -8.94
C GLU A 431 7.66 2.25 -10.22
N ILE A 432 6.32 2.31 -10.16
CA ILE A 432 5.47 2.09 -11.34
C ILE A 432 5.61 3.24 -12.36
N ARG A 433 5.91 4.45 -11.94
CA ARG A 433 6.17 5.60 -12.81
C ARG A 433 7.57 5.60 -13.41
N THR A 434 8.54 4.98 -12.75
CA THR A 434 9.91 4.92 -13.24
C THR A 434 9.97 3.92 -14.40
N SER A 435 10.12 4.42 -15.59
CA SER A 435 10.18 3.62 -16.82
C SER A 435 11.45 2.77 -16.97
N SER A 436 12.41 2.85 -16.03
CA SER A 436 13.74 2.24 -16.14
C SER A 436 13.71 0.72 -16.35
N LEU A 437 12.76 0.03 -15.70
CA LEU A 437 12.59 -1.42 -15.89
C LEU A 437 11.99 -1.72 -17.27
N ILE A 438 11.00 -0.95 -17.69
CA ILE A 438 10.37 -1.12 -19.02
C ILE A 438 11.39 -0.82 -20.11
N ASP A 439 12.25 0.19 -19.93
CA ASP A 439 13.27 0.59 -20.90
C ASP A 439 14.37 -0.48 -21.02
N SER A 440 14.79 -1.10 -19.89
CA SER A 440 15.77 -2.18 -19.90
C SER A 440 15.19 -3.45 -20.57
N GLU A 441 13.96 -3.81 -20.24
CA GLU A 441 13.27 -4.96 -20.85
C GLU A 441 13.02 -4.76 -22.34
N LEU A 442 12.67 -3.53 -22.73
CA LEU A 442 12.48 -3.18 -24.14
C LEU A 442 13.79 -3.28 -24.93
N LYS A 443 14.90 -2.88 -24.32
CA LYS A 443 16.24 -2.98 -24.94
C LYS A 443 16.64 -4.45 -25.12
N GLU A 444 16.40 -5.30 -24.12
CA GLU A 444 16.65 -6.73 -24.18
C GLU A 444 15.76 -7.39 -25.23
N PHE A 445 14.48 -7.04 -25.28
CA PHE A 445 13.53 -7.51 -26.27
C PHE A 445 13.96 -7.19 -27.71
N TYR A 446 14.41 -5.95 -27.97
CA TYR A 446 14.91 -5.59 -29.30
C TYR A 446 16.20 -6.30 -29.66
N ALA A 447 17.09 -6.54 -28.70
CA ALA A 447 18.31 -7.29 -28.95
C ALA A 447 18.01 -8.75 -29.34
N HIS A 448 17.04 -9.38 -28.64
CA HIS A 448 16.58 -10.73 -28.99
C HIS A 448 15.84 -10.78 -30.34
N PHE A 449 15.02 -9.79 -30.63
CA PHE A 449 14.35 -9.65 -31.93
C PHE A 449 15.37 -9.54 -33.05
N ASP A 450 16.33 -8.64 -32.93
CA ASP A 450 17.37 -8.41 -33.94
C ASP A 450 18.16 -9.70 -34.22
N GLU A 451 18.54 -10.43 -33.15
CA GLU A 451 19.29 -11.66 -33.27
C GLU A 451 18.47 -12.76 -33.94
N SER A 452 17.23 -12.96 -33.53
CA SER A 452 16.33 -13.97 -34.09
C SER A 452 16.00 -13.67 -35.54
N PHE A 453 15.78 -12.40 -35.87
CA PHE A 453 15.47 -11.96 -37.22
C PHE A 453 16.66 -12.15 -38.18
N LEU A 454 17.85 -11.73 -37.75
CA LEU A 454 19.05 -11.87 -38.58
C LEU A 454 19.55 -13.31 -38.70
N LYS A 455 19.19 -14.22 -37.78
CA LYS A 455 19.38 -15.69 -38.00
C LYS A 455 18.52 -16.23 -39.15
N LEU A 456 17.32 -15.69 -39.32
CA LEU A 456 16.41 -16.08 -40.41
C LEU A 456 16.76 -15.39 -41.73
N PHE A 457 17.26 -14.17 -41.64
CA PHE A 457 17.59 -13.34 -42.82
C PHE A 457 18.99 -12.73 -42.66
N PRO A 458 20.07 -13.52 -42.80
CA PRO A 458 21.44 -13.06 -42.52
C PRO A 458 21.89 -11.86 -43.36
N ASN A 459 21.43 -11.77 -44.60
CA ASN A 459 21.81 -10.71 -45.55
C ASN A 459 20.79 -9.55 -45.58
N PHE A 460 19.81 -9.52 -44.66
CA PHE A 460 18.71 -8.54 -44.71
C PHE A 460 19.16 -7.10 -44.84
N VAL A 461 20.22 -6.71 -44.13
CA VAL A 461 20.71 -5.31 -44.13
C VAL A 461 21.29 -4.93 -45.48
N ASP A 462 22.06 -5.84 -46.08
CA ASP A 462 22.68 -5.63 -47.40
C ASP A 462 21.63 -5.67 -48.51
N ASP A 463 20.73 -6.65 -48.45
CA ASP A 463 19.59 -6.77 -49.37
C ASP A 463 18.68 -5.56 -49.30
N PHE A 464 18.35 -5.09 -48.09
CA PHE A 464 17.54 -3.88 -47.87
C PHE A 464 18.22 -2.63 -48.44
N ASN A 465 19.53 -2.49 -48.22
CA ASN A 465 20.32 -1.36 -48.72
C ASN A 465 20.47 -1.42 -50.25
N SER A 466 20.43 -2.59 -50.86
CA SER A 466 20.43 -2.72 -52.32
C SER A 466 19.17 -2.17 -53.00
N LEU A 467 18.06 -2.08 -52.24
CA LEU A 467 16.81 -1.49 -52.72
C LEU A 467 16.81 0.04 -52.71
N LEU A 468 17.82 0.68 -52.12
CA LEU A 468 17.86 2.10 -51.87
C LEU A 468 18.94 2.81 -52.67
N SER A 469 18.66 4.09 -52.98
CA SER A 469 19.69 4.98 -53.58
C SER A 469 20.92 5.12 -52.67
N PRO A 470 22.13 5.25 -53.21
CA PRO A 470 23.38 5.25 -52.43
C PRO A 470 23.39 6.28 -51.29
N GLU A 471 22.71 7.43 -51.47
CA GLU A 471 22.67 8.53 -50.50
C GLU A 471 21.69 8.24 -49.33
N CYS A 472 20.80 7.28 -49.45
CA CYS A 472 19.79 6.95 -48.48
C CYS A 472 19.99 5.58 -47.81
N ARG A 473 21.13 4.93 -48.02
CA ARG A 473 21.45 3.65 -47.38
C ARG A 473 21.59 3.79 -45.87
N VAL A 474 21.12 2.80 -45.18
CA VAL A 474 21.16 2.74 -43.71
C VAL A 474 22.54 2.24 -43.26
N HIS A 475 23.23 3.05 -42.46
CA HIS A 475 24.47 2.71 -41.80
C HIS A 475 24.25 2.43 -40.32
N LEU A 476 24.66 1.26 -39.88
CA LEU A 476 24.57 0.84 -38.48
C LEU A 476 25.76 1.38 -37.68
N LYS A 477 25.53 1.72 -36.41
CA LYS A 477 26.58 2.09 -35.46
C LYS A 477 27.35 0.85 -35.00
N PRO A 478 28.63 0.98 -34.59
CA PRO A 478 29.40 -0.13 -34.07
C PRO A 478 28.66 -0.87 -32.93
N GLY A 479 28.42 -2.17 -33.11
CA GLY A 479 27.70 -3.00 -32.14
C GLY A 479 26.17 -3.05 -32.28
N GLU A 480 25.57 -2.30 -33.19
CA GLU A 480 24.13 -2.32 -33.47
C GLU A 480 23.82 -3.36 -34.57
N LYS A 481 22.91 -4.29 -34.29
CA LYS A 481 22.50 -5.33 -35.25
C LYS A 481 21.41 -4.84 -36.20
N LEU A 482 20.38 -4.16 -35.66
CA LEU A 482 19.36 -3.44 -36.42
C LEU A 482 19.06 -2.13 -35.71
N ASN A 483 18.87 -1.06 -36.45
CA ASN A 483 18.33 0.20 -35.93
C ASN A 483 16.80 0.24 -36.03
N THR A 484 16.17 1.28 -35.50
CA THR A 484 14.71 1.45 -35.55
C THR A 484 14.15 1.38 -36.98
N GLU A 485 14.85 1.97 -37.93
CA GLU A 485 14.45 2.00 -39.34
C GLU A 485 14.42 0.58 -39.91
N LEU A 486 15.46 -0.20 -39.71
CA LEU A 486 15.55 -1.58 -40.17
C LEU A 486 14.57 -2.50 -39.45
N ARG A 487 14.31 -2.29 -38.15
CA ARG A 487 13.29 -3.08 -37.42
C ARG A 487 11.88 -2.90 -38.00
N ILE A 488 11.55 -1.68 -38.49
CA ILE A 488 10.28 -1.43 -39.15
C ILE A 488 10.14 -2.36 -40.38
N PHE A 489 11.19 -2.43 -41.20
CA PHE A 489 11.16 -3.22 -42.42
C PHE A 489 11.40 -4.72 -42.15
N ALA A 490 12.09 -5.06 -41.08
CA ALA A 490 12.21 -6.43 -40.59
C ALA A 490 10.81 -6.96 -40.15
N LEU A 491 10.03 -6.15 -39.46
CA LEU A 491 8.64 -6.49 -39.11
C LEU A 491 7.77 -6.65 -40.36
N MET A 492 7.94 -5.78 -41.34
CA MET A 492 7.23 -5.89 -42.62
C MET A 492 7.63 -7.19 -43.34
N ARG A 493 8.89 -7.57 -43.36
CA ARG A 493 9.38 -8.82 -43.92
C ARG A 493 8.73 -10.04 -43.26
N LEU A 494 8.43 -9.99 -41.98
CA LEU A 494 7.69 -11.02 -41.22
C LEU A 494 6.17 -11.00 -41.46
N GLY A 495 5.67 -10.14 -42.36
CA GLY A 495 4.23 -10.01 -42.67
C GLY A 495 3.45 -9.06 -41.77
N ILE A 496 4.11 -8.33 -40.86
CA ILE A 496 3.49 -7.31 -40.02
C ILE A 496 3.55 -5.97 -40.78
N SER A 497 2.65 -5.78 -41.74
CA SER A 497 2.65 -4.56 -42.59
C SER A 497 1.88 -3.37 -41.98
N SER A 498 1.00 -3.61 -41.00
CA SER A 498 0.19 -2.56 -40.36
C SER A 498 1.06 -1.58 -39.56
N SER A 499 1.03 -0.29 -39.92
CA SER A 499 1.77 0.77 -39.20
C SER A 499 1.36 0.88 -37.74
N THR A 500 0.10 0.58 -37.40
CA THR A 500 -0.38 0.57 -36.00
C THR A 500 0.24 -0.58 -35.21
N LYS A 501 0.34 -1.78 -35.80
CA LYS A 501 0.99 -2.93 -35.14
C LYS A 501 2.48 -2.69 -34.94
N ILE A 502 3.17 -2.16 -35.97
CA ILE A 502 4.59 -1.80 -35.90
C ILE A 502 4.85 -0.72 -34.83
N ALA A 503 3.99 0.30 -34.79
CA ALA A 503 4.05 1.38 -33.80
C ALA A 503 3.91 0.83 -32.38
N GLY A 504 2.98 -0.09 -32.15
CA GLY A 504 2.80 -0.79 -30.87
C GLY A 504 4.01 -1.63 -30.50
N PHE A 505 4.59 -2.35 -31.44
CA PHE A 505 5.75 -3.20 -31.23
C PHE A 505 7.01 -2.40 -30.89
N LEU A 506 7.25 -1.32 -31.63
CA LEU A 506 8.43 -0.48 -31.47
C LEU A 506 8.25 0.66 -30.45
N ARG A 507 7.04 0.79 -29.85
CA ARG A 507 6.69 1.87 -28.91
C ARG A 507 6.89 3.28 -29.49
N TYR A 508 6.61 3.45 -30.78
CA TYR A 508 6.61 4.75 -31.47
C TYR A 508 5.19 5.18 -31.84
N SER A 509 5.03 6.46 -32.17
CA SER A 509 3.76 6.94 -32.71
C SER A 509 3.50 6.36 -34.10
N VAL A 510 2.23 6.14 -34.46
CA VAL A 510 1.86 5.66 -35.78
C VAL A 510 2.36 6.62 -36.87
N THR A 511 2.33 7.92 -36.58
CA THR A 511 2.83 8.97 -37.47
C THR A 511 4.35 8.82 -37.70
N THR A 512 5.11 8.46 -36.67
CA THR A 512 6.57 8.23 -36.78
C THR A 512 6.86 7.06 -37.70
N ILE A 513 6.15 5.94 -37.53
CA ILE A 513 6.29 4.76 -38.39
C ILE A 513 5.92 5.08 -39.84
N TYR A 514 4.83 5.82 -40.03
CA TYR A 514 4.40 6.26 -41.34
C TYR A 514 5.48 7.12 -42.04
N ASN A 515 6.06 8.07 -41.32
CA ASN A 515 7.11 8.94 -41.85
C ASN A 515 8.35 8.13 -42.29
N TYR A 516 8.77 7.15 -41.49
CA TYR A 516 9.88 6.26 -41.88
C TYR A 516 9.54 5.47 -43.15
N LYS A 517 8.35 4.87 -43.24
CA LYS A 517 7.93 4.13 -44.43
C LYS A 517 7.92 5.05 -45.68
N VAL A 518 7.39 6.26 -45.55
CA VAL A 518 7.36 7.22 -46.67
C VAL A 518 8.77 7.64 -47.07
N LYS A 519 9.66 7.91 -46.09
CA LYS A 519 11.06 8.24 -46.33
C LYS A 519 11.75 7.21 -47.24
N PHE A 520 11.65 5.94 -46.88
CA PHE A 520 12.33 4.85 -47.60
C PHE A 520 11.65 4.47 -48.92
N ARG A 521 10.33 4.53 -49.00
CA ARG A 521 9.61 4.39 -50.27
C ARG A 521 10.05 5.44 -51.30
N ASN A 522 10.28 6.69 -50.85
CA ASN A 522 10.75 7.74 -51.73
C ASN A 522 12.21 7.59 -52.17
N ALA A 523 13.02 6.84 -51.41
CA ALA A 523 14.42 6.56 -51.67
C ALA A 523 14.65 5.23 -52.48
N ALA A 524 13.59 4.52 -52.80
CA ALA A 524 13.65 3.21 -53.47
C ALA A 524 14.04 3.31 -54.96
N LEU A 525 15.00 2.49 -55.37
CA LEU A 525 15.47 2.42 -56.76
C LEU A 525 14.42 1.81 -57.71
N GLY A 526 13.58 0.88 -57.21
CA GLY A 526 12.53 0.18 -57.99
C GLY A 526 11.19 0.91 -58.06
N GLY A 527 11.12 2.15 -57.56
CA GLY A 527 9.89 2.94 -57.48
C GLY A 527 9.09 2.75 -56.20
N ARG A 528 8.30 3.73 -55.85
CA ARG A 528 7.60 3.86 -54.57
C ARG A 528 6.59 2.76 -54.29
N GLU A 529 5.90 2.26 -55.33
CA GLU A 529 4.83 1.25 -55.17
C GLU A 529 5.36 -0.15 -55.01
N ALA A 530 6.49 -0.48 -55.64
CA ALA A 530 7.10 -1.77 -55.58
C ALA A 530 7.98 -2.05 -54.34
N PHE A 531 8.29 -0.99 -53.56
CA PHE A 531 9.26 -1.09 -52.48
C PHE A 531 8.83 -2.03 -51.35
N ASP A 532 7.57 -1.97 -50.92
CA ASP A 532 7.08 -2.83 -49.84
C ASP A 532 7.09 -4.31 -50.24
N ASP A 533 6.72 -4.59 -51.48
CA ASP A 533 6.77 -5.95 -52.02
C ASP A 533 8.22 -6.45 -52.20
N ALA A 534 9.13 -5.58 -52.61
CA ALA A 534 10.55 -5.89 -52.67
C ALA A 534 11.12 -6.22 -51.26
N VAL A 535 10.76 -5.43 -50.23
CA VAL A 535 11.14 -5.73 -48.84
C VAL A 535 10.58 -7.09 -48.39
N MET A 536 9.33 -7.39 -48.71
CA MET A 536 8.70 -8.68 -48.35
C MET A 536 9.30 -9.89 -49.09
N ARG A 537 10.02 -9.67 -50.19
CA ARG A 537 10.72 -10.72 -50.94
C ARG A 537 12.17 -10.91 -50.52
N ILE A 538 12.77 -10.03 -49.75
CA ILE A 538 14.15 -10.18 -49.26
C ILE A 538 14.35 -11.59 -48.67
N GLY A 539 15.34 -12.34 -49.16
CA GLY A 539 15.64 -13.69 -48.72
C GLY A 539 14.62 -14.77 -49.10
N ARG A 540 13.72 -14.51 -50.08
CA ARG A 540 12.99 -15.58 -50.78
C ARG A 540 13.84 -15.97 -51.99
N CYS A 541 14.14 -17.26 -52.10
CA CYS A 541 14.65 -17.77 -53.39
C CYS A 541 13.51 -17.66 -54.40
N ASP A 542 13.69 -16.87 -55.44
CA ASP A 542 12.75 -16.86 -56.58
C ASP A 542 12.86 -18.22 -57.26
N ASP A 543 11.72 -18.93 -57.44
CA ASP A 543 11.58 -20.21 -58.12
C ASP A 543 11.91 -20.15 -59.64
N ASN A 544 12.56 -19.09 -60.10
CA ASN A 544 12.83 -18.86 -61.53
C ASN A 544 14.26 -19.20 -62.00
N ASP A 545 15.13 -19.72 -61.11
CA ASP A 545 16.50 -20.10 -61.50
C ASP A 545 16.70 -21.63 -61.62
N VAL A 546 15.66 -22.35 -61.95
CA VAL A 546 15.79 -23.78 -62.41
C VAL A 546 15.27 -23.90 -63.82
N VAL A 547 16.13 -23.58 -64.75
CA VAL A 547 16.04 -24.13 -66.12
C VAL A 547 17.11 -25.21 -66.32
#